data_0f0adea1c0833ea204af4dafb6314412
#
_entry.id   0f0adea1c0833ea204af4dafb6314412
#
_cell.length_a   1.000
_cell.length_b   1.000
_cell.length_c   1.000
_cell.angle_alpha   90.00
_cell.angle_beta   90.00
_cell.angle_gamma   90.00
#
_symmetry.space_group_name_H-M   'P 1'
#
loop_
_entity.id
_entity.type
_entity.pdbx_description
1 polymer ?
#
loop_
_entity_poly.entity_id
_entity_poly.type
_entity_poly.pdbx_seq_one_letter_code
_entity_poly.pdbx_strand_id
1 'polypeptide(L)'
;MVCADGCMCQVHPILAAYIADFPKQCLVGCNKESHCPHCLVKSENRGDVEECTYRSMVDTLKTLQHRWRNKQSTKFDMEGLCKVYEPFWKNLPFTDIFACITPDILHQLHKGIFHDHLLQWCLGIIGEKEMDAHFQAMGQYPGLCHFKKGISAVSQWTGKEHKEMERVFVGLLSGASEDKVLLVAHSLLDFIYYAQFQQQTDKTLTAMQDSLNVFHTHKDILVKLGIRDHFNVPKIHSLIHYVAAIRALGSTDGYNTEYPEYLHIDYAKDAYCTSNKRDYVEQMALWL
;
A
#
# COMPACT_ATOMS: atom_id res chain seq x y z
N MET A 1 25.98 -11.58 24.66
CA MET A 1 25.36 -12.88 24.38
C MET A 1 26.47 -13.93 24.32
N VAL A 2 26.31 -15.08 24.96
CA VAL A 2 27.30 -16.19 24.90
C VAL A 2 26.87 -17.09 23.76
N CYS A 3 27.79 -17.38 22.82
CA CYS A 3 27.56 -18.29 21.71
C CYS A 3 27.76 -19.76 22.14
N ALA A 4 27.30 -20.69 21.31
CA ALA A 4 27.42 -22.15 21.59
C ALA A 4 28.86 -22.66 21.77
N ASP A 5 29.84 -21.96 21.20
CA ASP A 5 31.27 -22.19 21.34
C ASP A 5 31.90 -21.56 22.59
N GLY A 6 31.10 -20.92 23.45
CA GLY A 6 31.55 -20.21 24.65
C GLY A 6 32.09 -18.81 24.41
N CYS A 7 32.18 -18.34 23.18
CA CYS A 7 32.61 -16.98 22.86
C CYS A 7 31.55 -15.93 23.23
N MET A 8 32.01 -14.78 23.70
CA MET A 8 31.12 -13.61 23.95
C MET A 8 30.98 -12.78 22.69
N CYS A 9 29.74 -12.66 22.18
CA CYS A 9 29.41 -11.78 21.07
C CYS A 9 28.63 -10.55 21.55
N GLN A 10 28.99 -9.39 21.01
CA GLN A 10 28.20 -8.19 21.13
C GLN A 10 27.14 -8.20 20.03
N VAL A 11 25.87 -8.25 20.42
CA VAL A 11 24.74 -8.29 19.49
C VAL A 11 24.13 -6.90 19.39
N HIS A 12 23.97 -6.42 18.17
CA HIS A 12 23.30 -5.16 17.87
C HIS A 12 22.00 -5.48 17.11
N PRO A 13 20.83 -5.46 17.77
CA PRO A 13 19.56 -5.63 17.09
C PRO A 13 19.30 -4.45 16.15
N ILE A 14 18.89 -4.73 14.92
CA ILE A 14 18.50 -3.74 13.93
C ILE A 14 17.04 -3.94 13.57
N LEU A 15 16.33 -2.84 13.32
CA LEU A 15 14.99 -2.87 12.72
C LEU A 15 15.18 -3.02 11.20
N ALA A 16 14.82 -4.18 10.66
CA ALA A 16 15.01 -4.47 9.24
C ALA A 16 13.80 -4.06 8.39
N ALA A 17 12.58 -4.24 8.90
CA ALA A 17 11.34 -3.92 8.19
C ALA A 17 10.27 -3.46 9.17
N TYR A 18 9.43 -2.52 8.75
CA TYR A 18 8.27 -2.05 9.49
C TYR A 18 7.00 -2.24 8.65
N ILE A 19 6.24 -3.27 8.97
CA ILE A 19 5.04 -3.68 8.25
C ILE A 19 3.83 -2.96 8.85
N ALA A 20 3.18 -2.11 8.09
CA ALA A 20 2.03 -1.34 8.53
C ALA A 20 1.22 -0.78 7.36
N ASP A 21 -0.04 -0.40 7.64
CA ASP A 21 -0.85 0.39 6.74
C ASP A 21 -0.32 1.82 6.58
N PHE A 22 -0.76 2.52 5.54
CA PHE A 22 -0.25 3.84 5.20
C PHE A 22 -0.34 4.88 6.33
N PRO A 23 -1.45 4.99 7.11
CA PRO A 23 -1.51 5.90 8.25
C PRO A 23 -0.44 5.63 9.31
N LYS A 24 -0.19 4.36 9.63
CA LYS A 24 0.85 3.99 10.59
C LYS A 24 2.25 4.21 10.04
N GLN A 25 2.47 3.97 8.74
CA GLN A 25 3.74 4.31 8.08
C GLN A 25 4.03 5.81 8.21
N CYS A 26 3.04 6.66 7.95
CA CYS A 26 3.15 8.10 8.13
C CYS A 26 3.42 8.50 9.59
N LEU A 27 2.73 7.88 10.54
CA LEU A 27 2.95 8.11 11.96
C LEU A 27 4.40 7.80 12.37
N VAL A 28 4.91 6.64 11.96
CA VAL A 28 6.30 6.21 12.22
C VAL A 28 7.31 7.10 11.51
N GLY A 29 7.05 7.48 10.27
CA GLY A 29 7.86 8.46 9.53
C GLY A 29 7.77 9.89 10.07
N CYS A 30 6.97 10.12 11.13
CA CYS A 30 6.71 11.45 11.70
C CYS A 30 6.13 12.45 10.69
N ASN A 31 5.41 11.98 9.67
CA ASN A 31 4.79 12.82 8.65
C ASN A 31 3.26 12.70 8.62
N LYS A 32 2.61 13.70 8.06
CA LYS A 32 1.16 13.71 7.84
C LYS A 32 0.81 12.73 6.72
N GLU A 33 -0.38 12.15 6.76
CA GLU A 33 -0.92 11.26 5.72
C GLU A 33 -1.06 11.93 4.35
N SER A 34 -1.05 13.26 4.31
CA SER A 34 -0.96 14.03 3.08
C SER A 34 0.44 14.06 2.45
N HIS A 35 1.42 13.33 2.99
CA HIS A 35 2.81 13.30 2.50
C HIS A 35 3.30 11.87 2.39
N CYS A 36 4.24 11.65 1.46
CA CYS A 36 4.85 10.33 1.29
C CYS A 36 5.77 10.00 2.50
N PRO A 37 5.65 8.78 3.09
CA PRO A 37 6.56 8.36 4.15
C PRO A 37 7.99 8.06 3.65
N HIS A 38 8.18 7.82 2.36
CA HIS A 38 9.49 7.46 1.79
C HIS A 38 10.27 8.66 1.25
N CYS A 39 9.59 9.65 0.65
CA CYS A 39 10.26 10.75 -0.06
C CYS A 39 9.59 12.10 0.18
N LEU A 40 10.23 13.16 -0.35
CA LEU A 40 9.81 14.56 -0.20
C LEU A 40 9.03 15.07 -1.42
N VAL A 41 8.27 14.17 -2.11
CA VAL A 41 7.44 14.58 -3.25
C VAL A 41 6.44 15.66 -2.82
N LYS A 42 6.27 16.65 -3.66
CA LYS A 42 5.24 17.67 -3.47
C LYS A 42 3.86 17.10 -3.86
N SER A 43 2.80 17.65 -3.26
CA SER A 43 1.42 17.21 -3.49
C SER A 43 1.00 17.25 -4.96
N GLU A 44 1.43 18.28 -5.67
CA GLU A 44 1.14 18.53 -7.08
C GLU A 44 1.87 17.58 -8.06
N ASN A 45 2.93 16.88 -7.63
CA ASN A 45 3.76 16.02 -8.49
C ASN A 45 3.57 14.52 -8.18
N ARG A 46 2.60 14.15 -7.33
CA ARG A 46 2.38 12.74 -6.96
C ARG A 46 1.86 11.87 -8.09
N GLY A 47 1.26 12.49 -9.07
CA GLY A 47 0.77 11.81 -10.26
C GLY A 47 1.84 11.50 -11.29
N ASP A 48 3.07 11.96 -11.11
CA ASP A 48 4.14 11.88 -12.09
C ASP A 48 5.24 10.91 -11.67
N VAL A 49 5.98 10.41 -12.66
CA VAL A 49 7.16 9.55 -12.44
C VAL A 49 8.38 10.45 -12.38
N GLU A 50 8.51 11.19 -11.29
CA GLU A 50 9.70 12.01 -11.06
C GLU A 50 10.58 11.35 -9.99
N GLU A 51 11.90 11.45 -10.17
CA GLU A 51 12.84 11.10 -9.11
C GLU A 51 12.66 12.04 -7.93
N CYS A 52 12.31 11.48 -6.79
CA CYS A 52 12.08 12.22 -5.57
C CYS A 52 13.22 12.00 -4.58
N THR A 53 13.63 13.06 -3.90
CA THR A 53 14.58 12.96 -2.80
C THR A 53 13.99 12.12 -1.68
N TYR A 54 14.65 11.02 -1.32
CA TYR A 54 14.25 10.18 -0.18
C TYR A 54 14.38 10.95 1.14
N ARG A 55 13.53 10.60 2.10
CA ARG A 55 13.64 11.16 3.46
C ARG A 55 14.90 10.61 4.13
N SER A 56 15.53 11.44 4.94
CA SER A 56 16.72 11.11 5.72
C SER A 56 16.39 11.22 7.21
N MET A 57 16.76 10.21 8.00
CA MET A 57 16.62 10.25 9.47
C MET A 57 17.33 11.46 10.07
N VAL A 58 18.54 11.71 9.62
CA VAL A 58 19.38 12.81 10.13
C VAL A 58 18.73 14.17 9.87
N ASP A 59 18.24 14.38 8.65
CA ASP A 59 17.61 15.65 8.27
C ASP A 59 16.24 15.83 8.91
N THR A 60 15.46 14.76 9.00
CA THR A 60 14.17 14.75 9.69
C THR A 60 14.35 15.11 11.18
N LEU A 61 15.30 14.47 11.88
CA LEU A 61 15.58 14.78 13.28
C LEU A 61 16.05 16.22 13.47
N LYS A 62 16.93 16.74 12.59
CA LYS A 62 17.33 18.15 12.63
C LYS A 62 16.13 19.09 12.47
N THR A 63 15.22 18.79 11.53
CA THR A 63 14.02 19.61 11.29
C THR A 63 13.07 19.55 12.49
N LEU A 64 12.87 18.38 13.09
CA LEU A 64 12.07 18.20 14.31
C LEU A 64 12.67 18.96 15.50
N GLN A 65 13.98 18.86 15.72
CA GLN A 65 14.69 19.58 16.78
C GLN A 65 14.63 21.10 16.57
N HIS A 66 14.80 21.55 15.34
CA HIS A 66 14.67 22.97 15.02
C HIS A 66 13.26 23.48 15.33
N ARG A 67 12.22 22.72 14.96
CA ARG A 67 10.81 23.03 15.27
C ARG A 67 10.54 23.03 16.77
N TRP A 68 11.13 22.10 17.52
CA TRP A 68 11.01 22.05 18.97
C TRP A 68 11.54 23.32 19.66
N ARG A 69 12.72 23.79 19.20
CA ARG A 69 13.36 24.99 19.74
C ARG A 69 12.71 26.29 19.27
N ASN A 70 12.27 26.32 18.02
CA ASN A 70 11.68 27.48 17.37
C ASN A 70 10.23 27.21 17.03
N LYS A 71 9.32 28.08 17.43
CA LYS A 71 7.87 27.91 17.22
C LYS A 71 7.45 27.84 15.75
N GLN A 72 8.26 28.36 14.83
CA GLN A 72 8.01 28.35 13.38
C GLN A 72 9.16 27.69 12.64
N SER A 73 8.85 26.88 11.62
CA SER A 73 9.83 26.24 10.75
C SER A 73 9.17 25.91 9.42
N THR A 74 9.48 26.71 8.40
CA THR A 74 8.99 26.51 7.03
C THR A 74 9.34 25.11 6.51
N LYS A 75 10.56 24.64 6.77
CA LYS A 75 11.01 23.31 6.37
C LYS A 75 10.15 22.21 6.99
N PHE A 76 9.79 22.33 8.28
CA PHE A 76 8.91 21.40 8.97
C PHE A 76 7.54 21.28 8.28
N ASP A 77 6.97 22.39 7.88
CA ASP A 77 5.66 22.43 7.23
C ASP A 77 5.75 21.93 5.78
N MET A 78 6.82 22.27 5.04
CA MET A 78 7.08 21.80 3.68
C MET A 78 7.30 20.28 3.62
N GLU A 79 8.03 19.70 4.57
CA GLU A 79 8.25 18.25 4.68
C GLU A 79 7.02 17.53 5.24
N GLY A 80 5.98 18.27 5.65
CA GLY A 80 4.74 17.75 6.19
C GLY A 80 4.91 16.97 7.50
N LEU A 81 5.86 17.39 8.34
CA LEU A 81 6.14 16.67 9.57
C LEU A 81 5.06 16.87 10.63
N CYS A 82 4.93 15.89 11.52
CA CYS A 82 4.11 15.93 12.73
C CYS A 82 4.95 16.28 13.95
N LYS A 83 4.30 16.79 15.01
CA LYS A 83 4.99 17.22 16.25
C LYS A 83 5.44 16.02 17.12
N VAL A 84 6.11 15.04 16.51
CA VAL A 84 6.73 13.90 17.18
C VAL A 84 8.21 14.21 17.34
N TYR A 85 8.58 14.85 18.42
CA TYR A 85 9.95 15.35 18.61
C TYR A 85 10.95 14.30 19.08
N GLU A 86 10.47 13.23 19.69
CA GLU A 86 11.25 12.11 20.20
C GLU A 86 10.72 10.79 19.58
N PRO A 87 10.95 10.57 18.25
CA PRO A 87 10.52 9.33 17.65
C PRO A 87 11.31 8.14 18.23
N PHE A 88 10.68 6.99 18.36
CA PHE A 88 11.30 5.80 18.98
C PHE A 88 12.60 5.36 18.28
N TRP A 89 12.68 5.61 16.98
CA TRP A 89 13.82 5.23 16.14
C TRP A 89 15.01 6.21 16.24
N LYS A 90 14.85 7.34 16.93
CA LYS A 90 15.90 8.39 17.03
C LYS A 90 17.26 7.85 17.47
N ASN A 91 17.27 6.88 18.38
CA ASN A 91 18.47 6.32 18.98
C ASN A 91 18.81 4.90 18.50
N LEU A 92 18.24 4.46 17.38
CA LEU A 92 18.58 3.16 16.78
C LEU A 92 19.78 3.32 15.85
N PRO A 93 20.98 2.84 16.25
CA PRO A 93 22.24 3.23 15.61
C PRO A 93 22.45 2.64 14.21
N PHE A 94 21.80 1.53 13.88
CA PHE A 94 22.02 0.81 12.61
C PHE A 94 20.74 0.65 11.81
N THR A 95 19.78 1.54 12.05
CA THR A 95 18.47 1.51 11.41
C THR A 95 18.26 2.79 10.58
N ASP A 96 17.79 2.64 9.35
CA ASP A 96 17.15 3.74 8.61
C ASP A 96 15.66 3.44 8.55
N ILE A 97 14.87 4.19 9.35
CA ILE A 97 13.42 3.95 9.46
C ILE A 97 12.72 4.10 8.12
N PHE A 98 13.14 5.03 7.26
CA PHE A 98 12.51 5.28 5.97
C PHE A 98 12.78 4.14 4.97
N ALA A 99 13.94 3.49 5.07
CA ALA A 99 14.26 2.28 4.32
C ALA A 99 13.55 1.03 4.88
N CYS A 100 13.19 1.04 6.17
CA CYS A 100 12.48 -0.07 6.81
C CYS A 100 10.97 -0.07 6.53
N ILE A 101 10.36 1.06 6.15
CA ILE A 101 8.92 1.13 5.82
C ILE A 101 8.67 0.27 4.57
N THR A 102 7.76 -0.72 4.71
CA THR A 102 7.46 -1.66 3.63
C THR A 102 6.24 -1.23 2.83
N PRO A 103 6.20 -1.47 1.51
CA PRO A 103 4.95 -1.36 0.76
C PRO A 103 3.90 -2.33 1.28
N ASP A 104 2.65 -1.94 1.23
CA ASP A 104 1.52 -2.76 1.70
C ASP A 104 0.65 -3.19 0.51
N ILE A 105 0.70 -4.47 0.18
CA ILE A 105 -0.08 -5.01 -0.95
C ILE A 105 -1.58 -4.87 -0.68
N LEU A 106 -2.05 -5.23 0.52
CA LEU A 106 -3.48 -5.29 0.81
C LEU A 106 -4.14 -3.90 0.69
N HIS A 107 -3.64 -2.91 1.44
CA HIS A 107 -4.28 -1.59 1.51
C HIS A 107 -3.86 -0.64 0.40
N GLN A 108 -2.63 -0.77 -0.11
CA GLN A 108 -2.17 0.10 -1.20
C GLN A 108 -2.58 -0.43 -2.57
N LEU A 109 -2.40 -1.74 -2.84
CA LEU A 109 -2.69 -2.29 -4.16
C LEU A 109 -4.13 -2.81 -4.27
N HIS A 110 -4.50 -3.89 -3.58
CA HIS A 110 -5.80 -4.53 -3.76
C HIS A 110 -6.96 -3.60 -3.39
N LYS A 111 -6.94 -3.03 -2.19
CA LYS A 111 -7.96 -2.09 -1.77
C LYS A 111 -7.76 -0.72 -2.43
N GLY A 112 -6.53 -0.21 -2.43
CA GLY A 112 -6.25 1.16 -2.84
C GLY A 112 -6.29 1.37 -4.34
N ILE A 113 -5.33 0.78 -5.05
CA ILE A 113 -5.19 0.98 -6.50
C ILE A 113 -6.34 0.32 -7.24
N PHE A 114 -6.64 -0.95 -6.91
CA PHE A 114 -7.69 -1.66 -7.63
C PHE A 114 -9.09 -1.19 -7.21
N HIS A 115 -9.50 -1.41 -5.97
CA HIS A 115 -10.89 -1.17 -5.57
C HIS A 115 -11.26 0.31 -5.49
N ASP A 116 -10.45 1.12 -4.75
CA ASP A 116 -10.81 2.53 -4.48
C ASP A 116 -10.58 3.44 -5.69
N HIS A 117 -9.74 3.01 -6.65
CA HIS A 117 -9.42 3.82 -7.82
C HIS A 117 -9.82 3.15 -9.13
N LEU A 118 -9.14 2.09 -9.58
CA LEU A 118 -9.35 1.51 -10.90
C LEU A 118 -10.81 1.07 -11.12
N LEU A 119 -11.36 0.31 -10.18
CA LEU A 119 -12.75 -0.14 -10.23
C LEU A 119 -13.72 1.06 -10.30
N GLN A 120 -13.52 2.07 -9.45
CA GLN A 120 -14.38 3.26 -9.43
C GLN A 120 -14.29 4.07 -10.73
N TRP A 121 -13.09 4.18 -11.32
CA TRP A 121 -12.92 4.82 -12.62
C TRP A 121 -13.67 4.08 -13.72
N CYS A 122 -13.55 2.76 -13.75
CA CYS A 122 -14.25 1.94 -14.74
C CYS A 122 -15.77 1.95 -14.55
N LEU A 123 -16.25 1.95 -13.30
CA LEU A 123 -17.68 2.13 -12.99
C LEU A 123 -18.20 3.49 -13.46
N GLY A 124 -17.38 4.55 -13.33
CA GLY A 124 -17.74 5.87 -13.85
C GLY A 124 -17.83 5.94 -15.37
N ILE A 125 -17.11 5.09 -16.10
CA ILE A 125 -17.11 5.02 -17.57
C ILE A 125 -18.24 4.13 -18.09
N ILE A 126 -18.37 2.93 -17.55
CA ILE A 126 -19.27 1.88 -18.06
C ILE A 126 -20.65 1.99 -17.42
N GLY A 127 -20.68 2.36 -16.14
CA GLY A 127 -21.88 2.35 -15.29
C GLY A 127 -22.04 1.04 -14.52
N GLU A 128 -22.63 1.16 -13.32
CA GLU A 128 -22.78 0.01 -12.39
C GLU A 128 -23.60 -1.11 -12.98
N LYS A 129 -24.73 -0.79 -13.65
CA LYS A 129 -25.65 -1.80 -14.19
C LYS A 129 -25.01 -2.68 -15.27
N GLU A 130 -24.22 -2.08 -16.14
CA GLU A 130 -23.54 -2.80 -17.20
C GLU A 130 -22.39 -3.63 -16.65
N MET A 131 -21.63 -3.06 -15.72
CA MET A 131 -20.58 -3.79 -15.01
C MET A 131 -21.14 -5.00 -14.26
N ASP A 132 -22.25 -4.85 -13.53
CA ASP A 132 -22.92 -5.94 -12.85
C ASP A 132 -23.40 -7.03 -13.82
N ALA A 133 -23.94 -6.64 -14.98
CA ALA A 133 -24.35 -7.58 -16.02
C ALA A 133 -23.16 -8.40 -16.54
N HIS A 134 -22.00 -7.79 -16.73
CA HIS A 134 -20.79 -8.49 -17.16
C HIS A 134 -20.32 -9.50 -16.09
N PHE A 135 -20.28 -9.12 -14.81
CA PHE A 135 -19.93 -10.02 -13.72
C PHE A 135 -20.95 -11.17 -13.56
N GLN A 136 -22.24 -10.91 -13.76
CA GLN A 136 -23.30 -11.93 -13.72
C GLN A 136 -23.21 -12.91 -14.90
N ALA A 137 -22.84 -12.43 -16.09
CA ALA A 137 -22.68 -13.22 -17.29
C ALA A 137 -21.44 -14.13 -17.28
N MET A 138 -20.50 -13.87 -16.37
CA MET A 138 -19.27 -14.66 -16.23
C MET A 138 -19.60 -16.12 -15.90
N GLY A 139 -19.03 -17.06 -16.63
CA GLY A 139 -19.17 -18.49 -16.36
C GLY A 139 -18.63 -18.90 -14.98
N GLN A 140 -19.26 -19.90 -14.37
CA GLN A 140 -18.76 -20.48 -13.13
C GLN A 140 -17.47 -21.27 -13.41
N TYR A 141 -16.42 -20.97 -12.64
CA TYR A 141 -15.16 -21.70 -12.71
C TYR A 141 -14.76 -22.18 -11.30
N PRO A 142 -14.36 -23.44 -11.10
CA PRO A 142 -13.92 -23.93 -9.80
C PRO A 142 -12.73 -23.11 -9.27
N GLY A 143 -12.83 -22.65 -8.02
CA GLY A 143 -11.79 -21.84 -7.38
C GLY A 143 -11.83 -20.35 -7.71
N LEU A 144 -12.80 -19.88 -8.49
CA LEU A 144 -13.02 -18.46 -8.77
C LEU A 144 -14.33 -18.00 -8.11
N CYS A 145 -14.31 -16.85 -7.46
CA CYS A 145 -15.52 -16.25 -6.90
C CYS A 145 -16.47 -15.85 -8.03
N HIS A 146 -17.74 -16.26 -7.92
CA HIS A 146 -18.77 -15.89 -8.89
C HIS A 146 -19.69 -14.82 -8.30
N PHE A 147 -19.64 -13.64 -8.84
CA PHE A 147 -20.43 -12.47 -8.40
C PHE A 147 -21.86 -12.52 -9.00
N LYS A 148 -22.68 -13.51 -8.58
CA LYS A 148 -24.03 -13.77 -9.11
C LYS A 148 -24.98 -12.58 -9.06
N LYS A 149 -24.80 -11.66 -8.15
CA LYS A 149 -25.62 -10.45 -7.98
C LYS A 149 -24.96 -9.19 -8.56
N GLY A 150 -23.83 -9.35 -9.25
CA GLY A 150 -22.97 -8.23 -9.61
C GLY A 150 -22.07 -7.82 -8.46
N ILE A 151 -21.30 -6.77 -8.66
CA ILE A 151 -20.33 -6.24 -7.69
C ILE A 151 -20.90 -5.09 -6.85
N SER A 152 -21.90 -4.37 -7.35
CA SER A 152 -22.54 -3.25 -6.63
C SER A 152 -23.28 -3.70 -5.38
N ALA A 153 -23.70 -4.97 -5.31
CA ALA A 153 -24.36 -5.56 -4.15
C ALA A 153 -23.41 -5.93 -3.00
N VAL A 154 -22.09 -5.86 -3.20
CA VAL A 154 -21.10 -6.22 -2.18
C VAL A 154 -20.81 -5.03 -1.30
N SER A 155 -21.25 -5.07 -0.05
CA SER A 155 -21.09 -3.98 0.92
C SER A 155 -19.76 -4.02 1.68
N GLN A 156 -19.19 -5.20 1.84
CA GLN A 156 -17.90 -5.41 2.51
C GLN A 156 -17.05 -6.36 1.66
N TRP A 157 -15.88 -5.89 1.29
CA TRP A 157 -14.93 -6.62 0.46
C TRP A 157 -13.83 -7.24 1.31
N THR A 158 -13.58 -8.51 1.10
CA THR A 158 -12.41 -9.20 1.67
C THR A 158 -11.21 -9.10 0.74
N GLY A 159 -9.99 -9.23 1.27
CA GLY A 159 -8.79 -9.27 0.43
C GLY A 159 -8.84 -10.37 -0.64
N LYS A 160 -9.49 -11.51 -0.33
CA LYS A 160 -9.68 -12.60 -1.29
C LYS A 160 -10.61 -12.18 -2.44
N GLU A 161 -11.72 -11.52 -2.16
CA GLU A 161 -12.65 -11.06 -3.21
C GLU A 161 -12.02 -10.02 -4.12
N HIS A 162 -11.19 -9.11 -3.59
CA HIS A 162 -10.41 -8.19 -4.41
C HIS A 162 -9.52 -8.95 -5.41
N LYS A 163 -8.72 -9.92 -4.93
CA LYS A 163 -7.82 -10.73 -5.77
C LYS A 163 -8.58 -11.55 -6.83
N GLU A 164 -9.72 -12.11 -6.47
CA GLU A 164 -10.54 -12.87 -7.42
C GLU A 164 -11.15 -11.98 -8.51
N MET A 165 -11.56 -10.76 -8.15
CA MET A 165 -12.06 -9.78 -9.12
C MET A 165 -10.96 -9.31 -10.06
N GLU A 166 -9.77 -9.00 -9.55
CA GLU A 166 -8.62 -8.57 -10.35
C GLU A 166 -8.31 -9.54 -11.49
N ARG A 167 -8.42 -10.86 -11.23
CA ARG A 167 -8.14 -11.92 -12.22
C ARG A 167 -9.04 -11.88 -13.45
N VAL A 168 -10.26 -11.41 -13.31
CA VAL A 168 -11.26 -11.41 -14.39
C VAL A 168 -11.53 -10.02 -14.95
N PHE A 169 -11.08 -8.99 -14.27
CA PHE A 169 -11.51 -7.61 -14.48
C PHE A 169 -11.27 -7.12 -15.91
N VAL A 170 -10.06 -7.32 -16.44
CA VAL A 170 -9.73 -6.89 -17.82
C VAL A 170 -10.64 -7.56 -18.86
N GLY A 171 -10.92 -8.85 -18.68
CA GLY A 171 -11.82 -9.57 -19.58
C GLY A 171 -13.24 -9.04 -19.57
N LEU A 172 -13.71 -8.56 -18.41
CA LEU A 172 -15.05 -7.99 -18.25
C LEU A 172 -15.16 -6.54 -18.77
N LEU A 173 -14.03 -5.83 -18.89
CA LEU A 173 -13.98 -4.50 -19.52
C LEU A 173 -13.94 -4.57 -21.04
N SER A 174 -13.52 -5.70 -21.62
CA SER A 174 -13.34 -5.87 -23.05
C SER A 174 -14.65 -5.69 -23.80
N GLY A 175 -14.65 -4.77 -24.77
CA GLY A 175 -15.84 -4.43 -25.56
C GLY A 175 -16.77 -3.40 -24.90
N ALA A 176 -16.61 -3.09 -23.62
CA ALA A 176 -17.41 -2.09 -22.90
C ALA A 176 -16.72 -0.74 -22.75
N SER A 177 -15.44 -0.64 -23.04
CA SER A 177 -14.66 0.59 -22.92
C SER A 177 -13.69 0.79 -24.08
N GLU A 178 -13.17 2.02 -24.21
CA GLU A 178 -12.13 2.33 -25.22
C GLU A 178 -10.84 1.55 -24.92
N ASP A 179 -10.10 1.18 -25.98
CA ASP A 179 -8.84 0.44 -25.89
C ASP A 179 -7.81 1.08 -24.94
N LYS A 180 -7.78 2.41 -24.89
CA LYS A 180 -6.88 3.13 -23.97
C LYS A 180 -7.25 2.97 -22.50
N VAL A 181 -8.54 2.88 -22.19
CA VAL A 181 -9.01 2.60 -20.82
C VAL A 181 -8.64 1.17 -20.44
N LEU A 182 -8.83 0.24 -21.37
CA LEU A 182 -8.45 -1.15 -21.19
C LEU A 182 -6.93 -1.28 -20.95
N LEU A 183 -6.11 -0.52 -21.69
CA LEU A 183 -4.65 -0.50 -21.52
C LEU A 183 -4.24 0.06 -20.14
N VAL A 184 -4.90 1.12 -19.66
CA VAL A 184 -4.70 1.67 -18.30
C VAL A 184 -5.05 0.63 -17.25
N ALA A 185 -6.20 -0.04 -17.39
CA ALA A 185 -6.62 -1.07 -16.45
C ALA A 185 -5.65 -2.26 -16.43
N HIS A 186 -5.27 -2.74 -17.59
CA HIS A 186 -4.34 -3.85 -17.75
C HIS A 186 -2.98 -3.54 -17.13
N SER A 187 -2.43 -2.35 -17.39
CA SER A 187 -1.12 -1.96 -16.86
C SER A 187 -1.07 -1.87 -15.34
N LEU A 188 -2.13 -1.36 -14.69
CA LEU A 188 -2.21 -1.36 -13.23
C LEU A 188 -2.37 -2.76 -12.65
N LEU A 189 -3.17 -3.62 -13.31
CA LEU A 189 -3.34 -5.01 -12.88
C LEU A 189 -2.07 -5.83 -13.06
N ASP A 190 -1.33 -5.62 -14.14
CA ASP A 190 -0.01 -6.24 -14.36
C ASP A 190 0.96 -5.83 -13.26
N PHE A 191 0.99 -4.54 -12.90
CA PHE A 191 1.80 -4.06 -11.79
C PHE A 191 1.44 -4.79 -10.48
N ILE A 192 0.15 -4.86 -10.14
CA ILE A 192 -0.35 -5.56 -8.95
C ILE A 192 0.04 -7.06 -9.00
N TYR A 193 -0.09 -7.67 -10.18
CA TYR A 193 0.23 -9.08 -10.37
C TYR A 193 1.73 -9.36 -10.17
N TYR A 194 2.62 -8.57 -10.79
CA TYR A 194 4.05 -8.69 -10.56
C TYR A 194 4.45 -8.43 -9.10
N ALA A 195 3.80 -7.49 -8.43
CA ALA A 195 4.06 -7.21 -7.03
C ALA A 195 3.81 -8.41 -6.12
N GLN A 196 2.89 -9.32 -6.47
CA GLN A 196 2.52 -10.49 -5.67
C GLN A 196 3.43 -11.71 -5.89
N PHE A 197 4.41 -11.64 -6.79
CA PHE A 197 5.26 -12.79 -7.06
C PHE A 197 6.09 -13.15 -5.83
N GLN A 198 6.06 -14.42 -5.45
CA GLN A 198 6.87 -14.97 -4.36
C GLN A 198 8.35 -15.00 -4.70
N GLN A 199 8.68 -15.08 -5.99
CA GLN A 199 10.04 -15.03 -6.48
C GLN A 199 10.17 -13.88 -7.48
N GLN A 200 11.07 -12.97 -7.18
CA GLN A 200 11.37 -11.82 -8.01
C GLN A 200 12.71 -12.00 -8.75
N THR A 201 12.73 -11.58 -9.99
CA THR A 201 13.92 -11.51 -10.84
C THR A 201 14.06 -10.11 -11.42
N ASP A 202 15.23 -9.76 -11.93
CA ASP A 202 15.37 -8.47 -12.64
C ASP A 202 14.39 -8.33 -13.80
N LYS A 203 14.05 -9.42 -14.49
CA LYS A 203 13.06 -9.39 -15.56
C LYS A 203 11.66 -9.06 -15.05
N THR A 204 11.23 -9.66 -13.93
CA THR A 204 9.89 -9.37 -13.35
C THR A 204 9.82 -7.97 -12.77
N LEU A 205 10.89 -7.48 -12.17
CA LEU A 205 10.98 -6.10 -11.68
C LEU A 205 11.00 -5.08 -12.82
N THR A 206 11.68 -5.39 -13.93
CA THR A 206 11.62 -4.55 -15.13
C THR A 206 10.21 -4.52 -15.71
N ALA A 207 9.56 -5.68 -15.87
CA ALA A 207 8.18 -5.75 -16.37
C ALA A 207 7.19 -4.99 -15.45
N MET A 208 7.39 -5.06 -14.15
CA MET A 208 6.61 -4.28 -13.18
C MET A 208 6.79 -2.77 -13.38
N GLN A 209 8.04 -2.31 -13.57
CA GLN A 209 8.33 -0.90 -13.86
C GLN A 209 7.76 -0.47 -15.21
N ASP A 210 7.85 -1.31 -16.22
CA ASP A 210 7.29 -1.04 -17.56
C ASP A 210 5.76 -0.93 -17.51
N SER A 211 5.09 -1.78 -16.74
CA SER A 211 3.65 -1.68 -16.51
C SER A 211 3.27 -0.32 -15.89
N LEU A 212 4.03 0.16 -14.91
CA LEU A 212 3.82 1.48 -14.31
C LEU A 212 4.06 2.61 -15.35
N ASN A 213 5.07 2.49 -16.19
CA ASN A 213 5.35 3.45 -17.26
C ASN A 213 4.22 3.50 -18.31
N VAL A 214 3.66 2.34 -18.66
CA VAL A 214 2.49 2.26 -19.55
C VAL A 214 1.29 2.97 -18.95
N PHE A 215 1.00 2.74 -17.66
CA PHE A 215 -0.04 3.46 -16.94
C PHE A 215 0.17 4.98 -17.05
N HIS A 216 1.35 5.48 -16.69
CA HIS A 216 1.63 6.92 -16.71
C HIS A 216 1.54 7.53 -18.11
N THR A 217 1.88 6.76 -19.15
CA THR A 217 1.77 7.21 -20.55
C THR A 217 0.33 7.38 -21.01
N HIS A 218 -0.59 6.55 -20.48
CA HIS A 218 -1.96 6.46 -20.98
C HIS A 218 -3.02 6.98 -20.02
N LYS A 219 -2.70 7.24 -18.74
CA LYS A 219 -3.64 7.66 -17.69
C LYS A 219 -4.51 8.89 -18.05
N ASP A 220 -3.98 9.78 -18.90
CA ASP A 220 -4.67 11.01 -19.29
C ASP A 220 -5.97 10.78 -20.07
N ILE A 221 -6.23 9.56 -20.54
CA ILE A 221 -7.54 9.19 -21.10
C ILE A 221 -8.64 9.37 -20.04
N LEU A 222 -8.37 9.06 -18.78
CA LEU A 222 -9.34 9.22 -17.69
C LEU A 222 -9.65 10.70 -17.37
N VAL A 223 -8.69 11.59 -17.61
CA VAL A 223 -8.92 13.05 -17.53
C VAL A 223 -9.78 13.51 -18.70
N LYS A 224 -9.50 13.05 -19.93
CA LYS A 224 -10.26 13.37 -21.13
C LYS A 224 -11.71 12.90 -21.05
N LEU A 225 -11.96 11.78 -20.38
CA LEU A 225 -13.31 11.25 -20.14
C LEU A 225 -14.02 11.92 -18.95
N GLY A 226 -13.38 12.88 -18.28
CA GLY A 226 -13.96 13.59 -17.12
C GLY A 226 -14.07 12.73 -15.86
N ILE A 227 -13.39 11.60 -15.79
CA ILE A 227 -13.39 10.70 -14.62
C ILE A 227 -12.48 11.23 -13.52
N ARG A 228 -11.38 11.89 -13.90
CA ARG A 228 -10.41 12.49 -12.98
C ARG A 228 -10.00 13.87 -13.45
N ASP A 229 -9.71 14.75 -12.47
CA ASP A 229 -9.08 16.04 -12.77
C ASP A 229 -7.55 15.92 -12.80
N HIS A 230 -6.99 15.04 -11.97
CA HIS A 230 -5.55 14.82 -11.82
C HIS A 230 -5.26 13.45 -11.16
N PHE A 231 -3.98 13.04 -11.19
CA PHE A 231 -3.49 11.80 -10.56
C PHE A 231 -2.61 12.03 -9.32
N ASN A 232 -2.68 13.20 -8.69
CA ASN A 232 -1.91 13.56 -7.49
C ASN A 232 -2.44 12.82 -6.23
N VAL A 233 -2.42 11.51 -6.27
CA VAL A 233 -2.96 10.59 -5.25
C VAL A 233 -1.81 9.89 -4.55
N PRO A 234 -1.78 9.87 -3.20
CA PRO A 234 -0.72 9.20 -2.46
C PRO A 234 -0.50 7.73 -2.85
N LYS A 235 -1.59 7.00 -3.11
CA LYS A 235 -1.54 5.58 -3.51
C LYS A 235 -0.90 5.38 -4.89
N ILE A 236 -1.18 6.28 -5.86
CA ILE A 236 -0.52 6.25 -7.19
C ILE A 236 0.96 6.52 -7.03
N HIS A 237 1.32 7.55 -6.24
CA HIS A 237 2.72 7.85 -5.99
C HIS A 237 3.47 6.69 -5.31
N SER A 238 2.83 5.97 -4.40
CA SER A 238 3.48 4.88 -3.68
C SER A 238 4.00 3.77 -4.58
N LEU A 239 3.43 3.60 -5.78
CA LEU A 239 3.83 2.56 -6.74
C LEU A 239 5.31 2.67 -7.15
N ILE A 240 5.85 3.89 -7.23
CA ILE A 240 7.26 4.10 -7.62
C ILE A 240 8.27 3.51 -6.63
N HIS A 241 7.86 3.27 -5.37
CA HIS A 241 8.74 2.75 -4.33
C HIS A 241 8.81 1.23 -4.27
N TYR A 242 7.90 0.49 -4.95
CA TYR A 242 7.81 -0.97 -4.86
C TYR A 242 9.07 -1.69 -5.35
N VAL A 243 9.56 -1.34 -6.53
CA VAL A 243 10.75 -2.00 -7.11
C VAL A 243 11.96 -1.84 -6.19
N ALA A 244 12.18 -0.62 -5.66
CA ALA A 244 13.29 -0.37 -4.74
C ALA A 244 13.13 -1.14 -3.43
N ALA A 245 11.93 -1.20 -2.87
CA ALA A 245 11.63 -1.94 -1.65
C ALA A 245 11.82 -3.46 -1.85
N ILE A 246 11.35 -4.02 -2.97
CA ILE A 246 11.53 -5.44 -3.30
C ILE A 246 13.02 -5.79 -3.45
N ARG A 247 13.82 -4.92 -4.08
CA ARG A 247 15.27 -5.12 -4.17
C ARG A 247 15.97 -5.10 -2.82
N ALA A 248 15.50 -4.27 -1.89
CA ALA A 248 16.11 -4.12 -0.57
C ALA A 248 15.65 -5.18 0.43
N LEU A 249 14.37 -5.57 0.40
CA LEU A 249 13.72 -6.37 1.45
C LEU A 249 13.25 -7.74 0.99
N GLY A 250 13.32 -8.03 -0.30
CA GLY A 250 12.81 -9.27 -0.91
C GLY A 250 11.36 -9.14 -1.38
N SER A 251 10.73 -10.27 -1.68
CA SER A 251 9.34 -10.28 -2.20
C SER A 251 8.35 -9.76 -1.17
N THR A 252 7.33 -9.08 -1.65
CA THR A 252 6.28 -8.46 -0.82
C THR A 252 5.47 -9.46 0.00
N ASP A 253 5.46 -10.73 -0.40
CA ASP A 253 4.84 -11.83 0.36
C ASP A 253 5.44 -11.98 1.77
N GLY A 254 6.73 -11.67 1.92
CA GLY A 254 7.44 -11.72 3.21
C GLY A 254 7.08 -10.59 4.19
N TYR A 255 6.42 -9.52 3.75
CA TYR A 255 6.14 -8.34 4.58
C TYR A 255 4.79 -7.66 4.29
N ASN A 256 3.77 -8.40 3.84
CA ASN A 256 2.42 -7.84 3.66
C ASN A 256 1.62 -7.77 4.97
N THR A 257 0.57 -6.93 4.99
CA THR A 257 -0.29 -6.76 6.17
C THR A 257 -1.41 -7.80 6.28
N GLU A 258 -1.61 -8.69 5.30
CA GLU A 258 -2.68 -9.69 5.32
C GLU A 258 -2.58 -10.63 6.52
N TYR A 259 -1.37 -11.13 6.80
CA TYR A 259 -1.16 -12.04 7.91
C TYR A 259 -1.36 -11.40 9.29
N PRO A 260 -0.76 -10.23 9.59
CA PRO A 260 -1.06 -9.51 10.83
C PRO A 260 -2.53 -9.15 10.99
N GLU A 261 -3.26 -8.82 9.92
CA GLU A 261 -4.69 -8.55 10.00
C GLU A 261 -5.51 -9.78 10.32
N TYR A 262 -5.16 -10.93 9.74
CA TYR A 262 -5.79 -12.19 10.08
C TYR A 262 -5.59 -12.52 11.56
N LEU A 263 -4.36 -12.42 12.05
CA LEU A 263 -4.07 -12.60 13.49
C LEU A 263 -4.82 -11.59 14.37
N HIS A 264 -5.00 -10.35 13.91
CA HIS A 264 -5.77 -9.35 14.63
C HIS A 264 -7.27 -9.73 14.72
N ILE A 265 -7.83 -10.40 13.72
CA ILE A 265 -9.20 -10.92 13.81
C ILE A 265 -9.27 -11.99 14.89
N ASP A 266 -8.42 -13.01 14.82
CA ASP A 266 -8.44 -14.15 15.74
C ASP A 266 -8.10 -13.72 17.18
N TYR A 267 -6.97 -13.03 17.35
CA TYR A 267 -6.40 -12.76 18.67
C TYR A 267 -6.85 -11.45 19.32
N ALA A 268 -7.47 -10.55 18.59
CA ALA A 268 -7.98 -9.31 19.18
C ALA A 268 -9.50 -9.21 19.08
N LYS A 269 -10.08 -9.31 17.89
CA LYS A 269 -11.52 -9.11 17.73
C LYS A 269 -12.34 -10.25 18.35
N ASP A 270 -11.97 -11.48 18.09
CA ASP A 270 -12.69 -12.65 18.62
C ASP A 270 -12.46 -12.80 20.12
N ALA A 271 -11.22 -12.62 20.59
CA ALA A 271 -10.92 -12.58 22.01
C ALA A 271 -11.71 -11.49 22.76
N TYR A 272 -11.80 -10.28 22.17
CA TYR A 272 -12.62 -9.20 22.75
C TYR A 272 -14.11 -9.54 22.76
N CYS A 273 -14.62 -10.18 21.69
CA CYS A 273 -16.03 -10.59 21.60
C CYS A 273 -16.41 -11.66 22.65
N THR A 274 -15.46 -12.51 23.06
CA THR A 274 -15.66 -13.53 24.09
C THR A 274 -15.58 -12.97 25.51
N SER A 275 -15.03 -11.76 25.69
CA SER A 275 -14.96 -11.09 26.98
C SER A 275 -16.30 -10.45 27.39
N ASN A 276 -16.45 -10.12 28.66
CA ASN A 276 -17.60 -9.33 29.16
C ASN A 276 -17.48 -7.83 28.86
N LYS A 277 -16.44 -7.40 28.11
CA LYS A 277 -16.12 -6.03 27.72
C LYS A 277 -15.80 -5.08 28.87
N ARG A 278 -15.57 -5.62 30.10
CA ARG A 278 -15.10 -4.89 31.28
C ARG A 278 -13.78 -5.51 31.72
N ASP A 279 -12.76 -4.71 31.90
CA ASP A 279 -11.40 -5.18 32.24
C ASP A 279 -10.94 -6.32 31.30
N TYR A 280 -11.23 -6.16 30.02
CA TYR A 280 -11.18 -7.21 29.00
C TYR A 280 -9.76 -7.72 28.70
N VAL A 281 -8.71 -6.96 29.02
CA VAL A 281 -7.32 -7.31 28.65
C VAL A 281 -6.91 -8.65 29.30
N GLU A 282 -7.19 -8.85 30.57
CA GLU A 282 -6.90 -10.11 31.26
C GLU A 282 -7.75 -11.26 30.70
N GLN A 283 -9.03 -11.02 30.45
CA GLN A 283 -9.93 -12.03 29.85
C GLN A 283 -9.49 -12.44 28.46
N MET A 284 -9.04 -11.49 27.64
CA MET A 284 -8.48 -11.77 26.30
C MET A 284 -7.19 -12.58 26.41
N ALA A 285 -6.30 -12.22 27.35
CA ALA A 285 -5.06 -12.96 27.56
C ALA A 285 -5.26 -14.39 28.08
N LEU A 286 -6.34 -14.63 28.84
CA LEU A 286 -6.70 -15.98 29.31
C LEU A 286 -7.42 -16.81 28.25
N TRP A 287 -8.06 -16.16 27.28
CA TRP A 287 -8.73 -16.81 26.16
C TRP A 287 -7.72 -17.33 25.11
N LEU A 288 -6.59 -16.65 24.95
CA LEU A 288 -5.46 -17.05 24.08
C LEU A 288 -4.66 -18.20 24.69
#